data_401543556bcb7b3ed7a20137677b0642
#
_entry.id   401543556bcb7b3ed7a20137677b0642
#
_cell.length_a   1.000
_cell.length_b   1.000
_cell.length_c   1.000
_cell.angle_alpha   90.00
_cell.angle_beta   90.00
_cell.angle_gamma   90.00
#
_symmetry.space_group_name_H-M   'P 1'
#
loop_
_entity.id
_entity.type
_entity.pdbx_description
1 polymer ?
#
loop_
_entity_poly.entity_id
_entity_poly.type
_entity_poly.pdbx_seq_one_letter_code
_entity_poly.pdbx_strand_id
1 'polypeptide(L)'
;TERLRWTIIKTGCTEIAGENNFDKFVENNTKIANYKDYIEKYGWDPECYIIDPSQHKSARIVRKYFVPIEKRPEVYNIDKIPLDHRILRYADVLLMYAEACNELGEDGTARTYLNEVRNRVKLPAVTSSGNELRKAIRLERRLELAWEQNRIYDIRRWTDDNGKKMICNLMGANGT
;
A
#
# COMPACT_ATOMS: atom_id res chain seq x y z
N THR A 1 8.50 -5.19 7.23
CA THR A 1 9.24 -5.15 5.95
C THR A 1 9.42 -3.71 5.51
N GLU A 2 10.48 -3.40 4.77
CA GLU A 2 10.75 -2.08 4.19
C GLU A 2 9.54 -1.55 3.40
N ARG A 3 8.87 -2.40 2.63
CA ARG A 3 7.67 -2.00 1.88
C ARG A 3 6.55 -1.48 2.79
N LEU A 4 6.28 -2.14 3.90
CA LEU A 4 5.23 -1.70 4.83
C LEU A 4 5.55 -0.30 5.38
N ARG A 5 6.81 -0.06 5.76
CA ARG A 5 7.29 1.23 6.25
C ARG A 5 7.05 2.38 5.26
N TRP A 6 7.16 2.12 3.95
CA TRP A 6 6.96 3.13 2.90
C TRP A 6 5.51 3.24 2.42
N THR A 7 4.67 2.29 2.78
CA THR A 7 3.26 2.26 2.36
C THR A 7 2.32 2.77 3.44
N ILE A 8 2.62 2.46 4.70
CA ILE A 8 1.76 2.73 5.86
C ILE A 8 2.56 3.42 6.95
N ILE A 9 1.99 4.47 7.53
CA ILE A 9 2.47 5.09 8.74
C ILE A 9 1.90 4.30 9.92
N LYS A 10 2.76 3.93 10.86
CA LYS A 10 2.40 3.22 12.09
C LYS A 10 3.24 3.73 13.26
N THR A 11 2.88 3.39 14.48
CA THR A 11 3.65 3.70 15.69
C THR A 11 5.12 3.31 15.54
N GLY A 12 6.00 4.16 15.99
CA GLY A 12 7.46 4.01 15.87
C GLY A 12 8.02 4.35 14.48
N CYS A 13 7.23 4.94 13.57
CA CYS A 13 7.75 5.57 12.36
C CYS A 13 8.45 6.87 12.72
N THR A 14 9.78 6.87 12.67
CA THR A 14 10.62 8.04 12.94
C THR A 14 10.84 8.95 11.73
N GLU A 15 10.43 8.52 10.56
CA GLU A 15 10.73 9.19 9.28
C GLU A 15 9.46 9.66 8.57
N ILE A 16 8.66 10.45 9.26
CA ILE A 16 7.69 11.29 8.56
C ILE A 16 8.44 12.56 8.24
N ALA A 17 8.58 12.86 6.95
CA ALA A 17 9.36 13.97 6.49
C ALA A 17 8.96 15.27 7.20
N GLY A 18 9.92 15.95 7.80
CA GLY A 18 9.73 17.16 8.57
C GLY A 18 9.40 16.96 10.04
N GLU A 19 9.08 15.76 10.46
CA GLU A 19 8.85 15.44 11.85
C GLU A 19 9.95 14.52 12.35
N ASN A 20 10.81 15.02 13.21
CA ASN A 20 11.83 14.23 13.88
C ASN A 20 11.23 13.21 14.87
N ASN A 21 9.94 13.35 15.16
CA ASN A 21 9.24 12.51 16.10
C ASN A 21 7.76 12.42 15.74
N PHE A 22 7.31 11.22 15.36
CA PHE A 22 5.90 10.95 15.05
C PHE A 22 4.99 11.22 16.25
N ASP A 23 5.46 10.98 17.46
CA ASP A 23 4.70 11.24 18.68
C ASP A 23 4.37 12.73 18.81
N LYS A 24 5.30 13.63 18.50
CA LYS A 24 5.03 15.09 18.47
C LYS A 24 4.03 15.47 17.38
N PHE A 25 4.09 14.82 16.24
CA PHE A 25 3.10 15.03 15.18
C PHE A 25 1.70 14.65 15.66
N VAL A 26 1.57 13.51 16.31
CA VAL A 26 0.28 13.06 16.86
C VAL A 26 -0.18 14.00 17.96
N GLU A 27 0.67 14.39 18.90
CA GLU A 27 0.36 15.35 19.96
C GLU A 27 -0.18 16.67 19.40
N ASN A 28 0.43 17.19 18.34
CA ASN A 28 0.04 18.46 17.74
C ASN A 28 -1.26 18.37 16.88
N ASN A 29 -1.62 17.19 16.42
CA ASN A 29 -2.73 16.99 15.49
C ASN A 29 -3.91 16.21 16.09
N THR A 30 -3.80 15.72 17.31
CA THR A 30 -4.91 15.05 17.99
C THR A 30 -5.79 16.03 18.76
N LYS A 31 -7.09 15.76 18.77
CA LYS A 31 -8.05 16.47 19.63
C LYS A 31 -8.13 15.88 21.04
N ILE A 32 -7.37 14.84 21.32
CA ILE A 32 -7.36 14.16 22.62
C ILE A 32 -6.21 14.72 23.45
N ALA A 33 -6.53 15.37 24.56
CA ALA A 33 -5.57 16.03 25.44
C ALA A 33 -4.52 15.06 26.05
N ASN A 34 -4.85 13.79 26.25
CA ASN A 34 -3.99 12.78 26.83
C ASN A 34 -4.05 11.49 26.01
N TYR A 35 -3.62 11.56 24.74
CA TYR A 35 -3.70 10.41 23.83
C TYR A 35 -2.92 9.19 24.35
N LYS A 36 -1.82 9.37 25.09
CA LYS A 36 -1.03 8.26 25.68
C LYS A 36 -1.84 7.47 26.70
N ASP A 37 -2.57 8.16 27.58
CA ASP A 37 -3.44 7.52 28.56
C ASP A 37 -4.59 6.77 27.89
N TYR A 38 -5.05 7.30 26.76
CA TYR A 38 -6.11 6.68 25.99
C TYR A 38 -5.63 5.38 25.33
N ILE A 39 -4.41 5.33 24.82
CA ILE A 39 -3.81 4.14 24.22
C ILE A 39 -3.60 3.06 25.28
N GLU A 40 -3.06 3.43 26.42
CA GLU A 40 -2.86 2.51 27.54
C GLU A 40 -4.19 1.90 27.98
N LYS A 41 -5.23 2.71 28.07
CA LYS A 41 -6.56 2.27 28.51
C LYS A 41 -7.31 1.42 27.50
N TYR A 42 -7.19 1.70 26.20
CA TYR A 42 -8.02 1.09 25.16
C TYR A 42 -7.21 0.19 24.20
N GLY A 43 -5.89 0.09 24.40
CA GLY A 43 -5.02 -0.71 23.54
C GLY A 43 -4.93 -0.22 22.10
N TRP A 44 -5.20 1.07 21.87
CA TRP A 44 -5.18 1.63 20.54
C TRP A 44 -3.82 2.26 20.24
N ASP A 45 -3.44 2.17 18.99
CA ASP A 45 -2.22 2.74 18.48
C ASP A 45 -2.40 4.26 18.26
N PRO A 46 -1.48 5.13 18.72
CA PRO A 46 -1.54 6.60 18.55
C PRO A 46 -1.76 7.04 17.11
N GLU A 47 -1.41 6.21 16.17
CA GLU A 47 -1.62 6.45 14.74
C GLU A 47 -3.10 6.65 14.36
N CYS A 48 -4.02 6.18 15.19
CA CYS A 48 -5.46 6.35 14.97
C CYS A 48 -5.94 7.80 15.14
N TYR A 49 -5.14 8.65 15.76
CA TYR A 49 -5.62 9.91 16.32
C TYR A 49 -5.29 11.15 15.50
N ILE A 50 -4.76 10.99 14.33
CA ILE A 50 -4.43 12.13 13.49
C ILE A 50 -5.66 12.97 13.14
N ILE A 51 -6.88 12.43 13.25
CA ILE A 51 -8.07 13.19 12.90
C ILE A 51 -9.17 13.13 13.97
N ASP A 52 -9.74 11.97 14.25
CA ASP A 52 -10.84 11.82 15.21
C ASP A 52 -10.99 10.34 15.63
N PRO A 53 -10.81 9.99 16.90
CA PRO A 53 -10.90 8.61 17.36
C PRO A 53 -12.27 7.98 17.18
N SER A 54 -13.32 8.80 17.11
CA SER A 54 -14.68 8.31 16.90
C SER A 54 -14.91 7.83 15.46
N GLN A 55 -14.13 8.34 14.52
CA GLN A 55 -14.27 8.06 13.08
C GLN A 55 -13.24 7.04 12.55
N HIS A 56 -12.09 6.90 13.20
CA HIS A 56 -11.01 6.04 12.73
C HIS A 56 -10.75 4.88 13.70
N LYS A 57 -11.23 3.70 13.34
CA LYS A 57 -11.04 2.48 14.13
C LYS A 57 -9.76 1.71 13.79
N SER A 58 -8.96 2.19 12.85
CA SER A 58 -7.71 1.53 12.45
C SER A 58 -6.50 2.44 12.68
N ALA A 59 -5.50 1.89 13.32
CA ALA A 59 -4.26 2.55 13.72
C ALA A 59 -3.26 2.80 12.58
N ARG A 60 -3.70 2.98 11.34
CA ARG A 60 -2.77 3.01 10.20
C ARG A 60 -3.19 3.99 9.13
N ILE A 61 -2.25 4.82 8.68
CA ILE A 61 -2.46 5.84 7.67
C ILE A 61 -1.68 5.49 6.41
N VAL A 62 -2.24 5.80 5.27
CA VAL A 62 -1.57 5.61 3.98
C VAL A 62 -0.47 6.65 3.81
N ARG A 63 0.79 6.20 3.77
CA ARG A 63 1.95 7.07 3.59
C ARG A 63 2.13 7.56 2.16
N LYS A 64 1.71 6.80 1.16
CA LYS A 64 1.95 7.11 -0.26
C LYS A 64 1.40 8.47 -0.71
N TYR A 65 0.36 8.96 -0.02
CA TYR A 65 -0.27 10.25 -0.30
C TYR A 65 -0.07 11.26 0.83
N PHE A 66 0.85 10.98 1.73
CA PHE A 66 1.16 11.89 2.82
C PHE A 66 2.07 13.01 2.34
N VAL A 67 1.63 14.25 2.51
CA VAL A 67 2.44 15.45 2.22
C VAL A 67 3.16 15.85 3.49
N PRO A 68 4.49 15.93 3.48
CA PRO A 68 5.26 16.45 4.61
C PRO A 68 4.78 17.85 5.01
N ILE A 69 4.80 18.15 6.30
CA ILE A 69 4.30 19.44 6.82
C ILE A 69 4.99 20.63 6.16
N GLU A 70 6.30 20.55 5.95
CA GLU A 70 7.12 21.57 5.31
C GLU A 70 6.70 21.88 3.85
N LYS A 71 6.03 20.92 3.20
CA LYS A 71 5.56 21.06 1.81
C LYS A 71 4.07 21.35 1.71
N ARG A 72 3.39 21.51 2.84
CA ARG A 72 1.98 21.87 2.84
C ARG A 72 1.85 23.38 2.61
N PRO A 73 0.85 23.81 1.80
CA PRO A 73 0.56 25.24 1.69
C PRO A 73 0.13 25.80 3.04
N GLU A 74 0.47 27.05 3.33
CA GLU A 74 0.14 27.75 4.59
C GLU A 74 -1.36 27.72 4.89
N VAL A 75 -2.20 27.78 3.87
CA VAL A 75 -3.64 27.53 3.99
C VAL A 75 -3.91 26.14 3.40
N TYR A 76 -4.21 25.19 4.27
CA TYR A 76 -4.59 23.85 3.84
C TYR A 76 -5.93 23.93 3.10
N ASN A 77 -5.84 23.86 1.78
CA ASN A 77 -7.00 23.69 0.92
C ASN A 77 -6.92 22.29 0.29
N ILE A 78 -7.93 21.47 0.54
CA ILE A 78 -8.00 20.10 0.06
C ILE A 78 -7.91 20.01 -1.47
N ASP A 79 -8.32 21.06 -2.17
CA ASP A 79 -8.30 21.16 -3.63
C ASP A 79 -6.90 21.57 -4.19
N LYS A 80 -5.96 21.93 -3.33
CA LYS A 80 -4.62 22.40 -3.71
C LYS A 80 -3.49 21.59 -3.06
N ILE A 81 -3.70 20.29 -2.91
CA ILE A 81 -2.65 19.40 -2.39
C ILE A 81 -1.55 19.29 -3.46
N PRO A 82 -0.29 19.64 -3.15
CA PRO A 82 0.83 19.56 -4.12
C PRO A 82 1.32 18.12 -4.27
N LEU A 83 0.43 17.23 -4.67
CA LEU A 83 0.72 15.82 -4.94
C LEU A 83 0.30 15.49 -6.36
N ASP A 84 1.28 15.09 -7.15
CA ASP A 84 1.00 14.56 -8.48
C ASP A 84 0.25 13.23 -8.37
N HIS A 85 -0.85 13.10 -9.11
CA HIS A 85 -1.54 11.84 -9.26
C HIS A 85 -0.72 10.91 -10.15
N ARG A 86 -0.24 9.81 -9.56
CA ARG A 86 0.54 8.80 -10.30
C ARG A 86 -0.37 7.88 -11.07
N ILE A 87 -0.45 8.07 -12.38
CA ILE A 87 -1.23 7.22 -13.27
C ILE A 87 -0.48 5.90 -13.53
N LEU A 88 0.82 5.98 -13.76
CA LEU A 88 1.70 4.85 -14.04
C LEU A 88 3.07 5.08 -13.42
N ARG A 89 3.73 4.01 -12.96
CA ARG A 89 5.09 4.07 -12.46
C ARG A 89 5.89 2.83 -12.85
N TYR A 90 7.21 2.93 -12.81
CA TYR A 90 8.12 1.90 -13.32
C TYR A 90 7.87 0.51 -12.71
N ALA A 91 7.62 0.41 -11.40
CA ALA A 91 7.29 -0.87 -10.76
C ALA A 91 6.02 -1.52 -11.34
N ASP A 92 5.02 -0.74 -11.75
CA ASP A 92 3.83 -1.27 -12.41
C ASP A 92 4.19 -1.85 -13.79
N VAL A 93 5.01 -1.14 -14.56
CA VAL A 93 5.51 -1.62 -15.86
C VAL A 93 6.29 -2.94 -15.72
N LEU A 94 7.20 -3.02 -14.74
CA LEU A 94 7.96 -4.24 -14.46
C LEU A 94 7.04 -5.42 -14.12
N LEU A 95 6.03 -5.19 -13.29
CA LEU A 95 5.09 -6.23 -12.88
C LEU A 95 4.12 -6.63 -14.01
N MET A 96 3.71 -5.70 -14.88
CA MET A 96 2.96 -6.02 -16.09
C MET A 96 3.80 -6.87 -17.05
N TYR A 97 5.07 -6.54 -17.22
CA TYR A 97 5.97 -7.32 -18.08
C TYR A 97 6.23 -8.71 -17.51
N ALA A 98 6.49 -8.80 -16.18
CA ALA A 98 6.64 -10.09 -15.52
C ALA A 98 5.39 -10.99 -15.69
N GLU A 99 4.20 -10.40 -15.60
CA GLU A 99 2.95 -11.12 -15.82
C GLU A 99 2.84 -11.62 -17.26
N ALA A 100 3.11 -10.77 -18.24
CA ALA A 100 3.07 -11.13 -19.66
C ALA A 100 4.05 -12.27 -19.98
N CYS A 101 5.28 -12.19 -19.50
CA CYS A 101 6.28 -13.27 -19.68
C CYS A 101 5.83 -14.58 -19.03
N ASN A 102 5.24 -14.55 -17.84
CA ASN A 102 4.74 -15.78 -17.21
C ASN A 102 3.57 -16.38 -17.98
N GLU A 103 2.65 -15.58 -18.53
CA GLU A 103 1.56 -16.09 -19.39
C GLU A 103 2.07 -16.70 -20.72
N LEU A 104 3.24 -16.28 -21.19
CA LEU A 104 3.93 -16.83 -22.36
C LEU A 104 4.82 -18.05 -22.03
N GLY A 105 4.92 -18.44 -20.74
CA GLY A 105 5.80 -19.53 -20.30
C GLY A 105 7.27 -19.13 -20.13
N GLU A 106 7.59 -17.85 -20.25
CA GLU A 106 8.94 -17.30 -20.06
C GLU A 106 9.25 -17.02 -18.57
N ASP A 107 9.12 -18.04 -17.74
CA ASP A 107 9.23 -17.91 -16.27
C ASP A 107 10.57 -17.34 -15.81
N GLY A 108 11.65 -17.56 -16.53
CA GLY A 108 12.98 -17.01 -16.23
C GLY A 108 12.97 -15.49 -16.27
N THR A 109 12.47 -14.93 -17.37
CA THR A 109 12.32 -13.50 -17.60
C THR A 109 11.32 -12.89 -16.60
N ALA A 110 10.19 -13.55 -16.39
CA ALA A 110 9.18 -13.13 -15.43
C ALA A 110 9.75 -12.99 -14.00
N ARG A 111 10.54 -13.98 -13.56
CA ARG A 111 11.22 -13.91 -12.24
C ARG A 111 12.21 -12.76 -12.14
N THR A 112 12.94 -12.47 -13.19
CA THR A 112 13.93 -11.38 -13.19
C THR A 112 13.25 -10.05 -12.86
N TYR A 113 12.19 -9.70 -13.56
CA TYR A 113 11.49 -8.42 -13.34
C TYR A 113 10.67 -8.39 -12.06
N LEU A 114 10.05 -9.51 -11.66
CA LEU A 114 9.42 -9.63 -10.36
C LEU A 114 10.43 -9.38 -9.22
N ASN A 115 11.59 -10.02 -9.31
CA ASN A 115 12.61 -9.94 -8.27
C ASN A 115 13.31 -8.58 -8.24
N GLU A 116 13.36 -7.84 -9.33
CA GLU A 116 13.82 -6.45 -9.35
C GLU A 116 12.97 -5.58 -8.42
N VAL A 117 11.63 -5.68 -8.52
CA VAL A 117 10.71 -4.96 -7.63
C VAL A 117 10.88 -5.40 -6.16
N ARG A 118 11.05 -6.69 -5.92
CA ARG A 118 11.20 -7.27 -4.58
C ARG A 118 12.53 -6.88 -3.93
N ASN A 119 13.61 -6.89 -4.71
CA ASN A 119 14.95 -6.54 -4.23
C ASN A 119 15.04 -5.10 -3.73
N ARG A 120 14.36 -4.17 -4.37
CA ARG A 120 14.27 -2.77 -3.93
C ARG A 120 13.84 -2.62 -2.47
N VAL A 121 12.98 -3.52 -2.01
CA VAL A 121 12.43 -3.54 -0.64
C VAL A 121 12.99 -4.69 0.20
N LYS A 122 14.12 -5.26 -0.22
CA LYS A 122 14.88 -6.32 0.47
C LYS A 122 14.03 -7.56 0.80
N LEU A 123 13.12 -7.92 -0.09
CA LEU A 123 12.35 -9.17 0.03
C LEU A 123 13.11 -10.33 -0.62
N PRO A 124 12.97 -11.55 -0.10
CA PRO A 124 13.56 -12.74 -0.71
C PRO A 124 13.11 -12.91 -2.15
N ALA A 125 14.03 -13.39 -3.00
CA ALA A 125 13.72 -13.67 -4.39
C ALA A 125 12.69 -14.81 -4.52
N VAL A 126 11.80 -14.70 -5.51
CA VAL A 126 10.87 -15.76 -5.90
C VAL A 126 11.60 -16.68 -6.87
N THR A 127 11.50 -17.99 -6.65
CA THR A 127 12.12 -19.03 -7.49
C THR A 127 11.11 -19.95 -8.16
N SER A 128 9.83 -19.82 -7.84
CA SER A 128 8.74 -20.63 -8.38
C SER A 128 8.55 -20.43 -9.91
N SER A 129 7.76 -21.31 -10.53
CA SER A 129 7.44 -21.30 -11.95
C SER A 129 5.94 -21.52 -12.18
N GLY A 130 5.45 -21.28 -13.39
CA GLY A 130 4.08 -21.53 -13.80
C GLY A 130 3.04 -20.84 -12.91
N ASN A 131 2.04 -21.59 -12.45
CA ASN A 131 0.94 -21.06 -11.64
C ASN A 131 1.40 -20.48 -10.32
N GLU A 132 2.41 -21.04 -9.66
CA GLU A 132 2.91 -20.50 -8.40
C GLU A 132 3.64 -19.16 -8.61
N LEU A 133 4.35 -19.01 -9.74
CA LEU A 133 4.92 -17.73 -10.13
C LEU A 133 3.82 -16.70 -10.46
N ARG A 134 2.76 -17.12 -11.17
CA ARG A 134 1.59 -16.28 -11.44
C ARG A 134 0.96 -15.74 -10.15
N LYS A 135 0.76 -16.60 -9.16
CA LYS A 135 0.24 -16.20 -7.84
C LYS A 135 1.18 -15.21 -7.14
N ALA A 136 2.49 -15.44 -7.21
CA ALA A 136 3.49 -14.54 -6.64
C ALA A 136 3.49 -13.16 -7.31
N ILE A 137 3.41 -13.09 -8.64
CA ILE A 137 3.31 -11.82 -9.39
C ILE A 137 2.03 -11.06 -8.99
N ARG A 138 0.89 -11.74 -8.96
CA ARG A 138 -0.40 -11.14 -8.58
C ARG A 138 -0.40 -10.62 -7.14
N LEU A 139 0.22 -11.36 -6.22
CA LEU A 139 0.41 -10.92 -4.84
C LEU A 139 1.33 -9.70 -4.77
N GLU A 140 2.42 -9.71 -5.51
CA GLU A 140 3.36 -8.60 -5.56
C GLU A 140 2.69 -7.33 -6.09
N ARG A 141 1.91 -7.42 -7.19
CA ARG A 141 1.11 -6.31 -7.70
C ARG A 141 0.17 -5.74 -6.63
N ARG A 142 -0.54 -6.62 -5.94
CA ARG A 142 -1.48 -6.21 -4.87
C ARG A 142 -0.78 -5.44 -3.75
N LEU A 143 0.41 -5.87 -3.35
CA LEU A 143 1.14 -5.27 -2.23
C LEU A 143 1.92 -4.01 -2.66
N GLU A 144 2.57 -4.05 -3.82
CA GLU A 144 3.38 -2.95 -4.32
C GLU A 144 2.52 -1.76 -4.76
N LEU A 145 1.40 -2.03 -5.44
CA LEU A 145 0.48 -1.02 -5.96
C LEU A 145 -0.70 -0.74 -5.02
N ALA A 146 -0.60 -1.17 -3.77
CA ALA A 146 -1.63 -0.90 -2.76
C ALA A 146 -1.90 0.61 -2.69
N TRP A 147 -3.19 0.99 -2.66
CA TRP A 147 -3.68 2.38 -2.66
C TRP A 147 -3.39 3.20 -3.93
N GLU A 148 -2.97 2.56 -5.02
CA GLU A 148 -2.73 3.22 -6.31
C GLU A 148 -3.86 2.96 -7.33
N GLN A 149 -5.03 2.53 -6.86
CA GLN A 149 -6.26 2.30 -7.64
C GLN A 149 -6.17 1.18 -8.70
N ASN A 150 -5.03 0.49 -8.83
CA ASN A 150 -4.82 -0.57 -9.84
C ASN A 150 -5.62 -1.85 -9.55
N ARG A 151 -6.01 -2.09 -8.29
CA ARG A 151 -6.64 -3.35 -7.86
C ARG A 151 -7.93 -3.68 -8.61
N ILE A 152 -8.77 -2.69 -8.90
CA ILE A 152 -10.04 -2.91 -9.58
C ILE A 152 -9.85 -3.44 -11.01
N TYR A 153 -8.84 -2.96 -11.70
CA TYR A 153 -8.49 -3.42 -13.04
C TYR A 153 -7.94 -4.84 -13.01
N ASP A 154 -7.06 -5.14 -12.07
CA ASP A 154 -6.47 -6.46 -11.90
C ASP A 154 -7.53 -7.53 -11.64
N ILE A 155 -8.45 -7.32 -10.69
CA ILE A 155 -9.48 -8.32 -10.36
C ILE A 155 -10.53 -8.51 -11.47
N ARG A 156 -10.74 -7.51 -12.34
CA ARG A 156 -11.64 -7.61 -13.48
C ARG A 156 -11.05 -8.42 -14.63
N ARG A 157 -9.72 -8.36 -14.85
CA ARG A 157 -9.04 -9.07 -15.93
C ARG A 157 -8.56 -10.46 -15.52
N TRP A 158 -8.18 -10.66 -14.26
CA TRP A 158 -7.72 -11.96 -13.80
C TRP A 158 -8.84 -12.98 -13.67
N THR A 159 -8.47 -14.23 -13.94
CA THR A 159 -9.30 -15.41 -13.68
C THR A 159 -8.63 -16.28 -12.62
N ASP A 160 -9.43 -17.09 -11.93
CA ASP A 160 -8.92 -18.20 -11.12
C ASP A 160 -8.56 -19.42 -11.98
N ASP A 161 -8.12 -20.50 -11.34
CA ASP A 161 -7.69 -21.74 -12.02
C ASP A 161 -8.86 -22.45 -12.74
N ASN A 162 -10.12 -22.08 -12.47
CA ASN A 162 -11.32 -22.57 -13.12
C ASN A 162 -11.82 -21.63 -14.24
N GLY A 163 -11.09 -20.58 -14.56
CA GLY A 163 -11.47 -19.59 -15.56
C GLY A 163 -12.51 -18.55 -15.09
N LYS A 164 -12.94 -18.59 -13.83
CA LYS A 164 -13.88 -17.63 -13.27
C LYS A 164 -13.17 -16.31 -12.97
N LYS A 165 -13.80 -15.18 -13.31
CA LYS A 165 -13.25 -13.85 -13.00
C LYS A 165 -13.07 -13.65 -11.50
N MET A 166 -11.91 -13.12 -11.10
CA MET A 166 -11.60 -12.90 -9.68
C MET A 166 -12.55 -11.91 -9.02
N ILE A 167 -13.10 -10.95 -9.75
CA ILE A 167 -14.10 -10.02 -9.22
C ILE A 167 -15.36 -10.77 -8.73
N CYS A 168 -15.80 -11.80 -9.45
CA CYS A 168 -16.96 -12.62 -9.06
C CYS A 168 -16.69 -13.38 -7.75
N ASN A 169 -15.46 -13.84 -7.54
CA ASN A 169 -15.06 -14.54 -6.31
C ASN A 169 -15.01 -13.60 -5.10
N LEU A 170 -14.69 -12.32 -5.31
CA LEU A 170 -14.61 -11.32 -4.25
C LEU A 170 -15.95 -10.68 -3.90
N MET A 171 -16.85 -10.55 -4.86
CA MET A 171 -18.18 -9.96 -4.68
C MET A 171 -19.27 -10.98 -4.24
N GLY A 172 -18.89 -12.24 -4.04
CA GLY A 172 -19.80 -13.34 -3.76
C GLY A 172 -20.21 -14.10 -5.01
N ALA A 173 -20.59 -15.38 -4.82
CA ALA A 173 -20.79 -16.34 -5.91
C ALA A 173 -21.96 -16.02 -6.86
N ASN A 174 -22.79 -15.09 -6.48
CA ASN A 174 -23.97 -14.70 -7.24
C ASN A 174 -23.82 -13.28 -7.76
N GLY A 175 -22.83 -13.04 -8.63
CA GLY A 175 -22.70 -11.78 -9.34
C GLY A 175 -23.98 -11.43 -10.12
N THR A 176 -25.05 -11.20 -9.41
CA THR A 176 -26.28 -10.53 -9.81
C THR A 176 -26.30 -9.16 -9.21
#